data_fbcfc2d01bc7bcfee133d8111eb680f5
#
_entry.id   fbcfc2d01bc7bcfee133d8111eb680f5
#
_cell.length_a   1.000
_cell.length_b   1.000
_cell.length_c   1.000
_cell.angle_alpha   90.00
_cell.angle_beta   90.00
_cell.angle_gamma   90.00
#
_symmetry.space_group_name_H-M   'P 1'
#
loop_
_entity.id
_entity.type
_entity.pdbx_description
1 polymer ?
#
loop_
_entity_poly.entity_id
_entity_poly.type
_entity_poly.pdbx_seq_one_letter_code
_entity_poly.pdbx_strand_id
1 'polypeptide(L)' 'MTLGEKICTLRTGKGLSQEDLAAKLEVSRQSVSKWETG' A
#
# COMPACT_ATOMS: atom_id res chain seq x y z
N MET A 1 6.91 -13.61 -4.61
CA MET A 1 6.23 -12.46 -4.00
C MET A 1 6.32 -11.26 -4.93
N THR A 2 5.19 -10.63 -5.20
CA THR A 2 5.16 -9.45 -6.06
C THR A 2 5.35 -8.19 -5.23
N LEU A 3 5.60 -7.06 -5.89
CA LEU A 3 5.71 -5.77 -5.21
C LEU A 3 4.40 -5.45 -4.48
N GLY A 4 3.26 -5.73 -5.11
CA GLY A 4 1.97 -5.47 -4.50
C GLY A 4 1.75 -6.28 -3.24
N GLU A 5 2.11 -7.55 -3.26
CA GLU A 5 2.01 -8.41 -2.09
C GLU A 5 2.89 -7.92 -0.95
N LYS A 6 4.10 -7.48 -1.28
CA LYS A 6 5.03 -6.98 -0.28
C LYS A 6 4.50 -5.70 0.36
N ILE A 7 3.98 -4.79 -0.46
CA ILE A 7 3.40 -3.55 0.04
C ILE A 7 2.22 -3.84 0.95
N CYS A 8 1.34 -4.73 0.53
CA CYS A 8 0.16 -5.09 1.31
C CYS A 8 0.57 -5.71 2.66
N THR A 9 1.55 -6.61 2.64
CA THR A 9 2.05 -7.25 3.86
C THR A 9 2.64 -6.23 4.82
N LEU A 10 3.46 -5.33 4.33
CA LEU A 10 4.06 -4.29 5.16
C LEU A 10 3.00 -3.35 5.74
N ARG A 11 2.03 -2.99 4.92
CA ARG A 11 0.96 -2.09 5.33
C ARG A 11 0.11 -2.71 6.44
N THR A 12 -0.37 -3.93 6.20
CA THR A 12 -1.23 -4.60 7.17
C THR A 12 -0.48 -4.98 8.43
N GLY A 13 0.79 -5.30 8.29
CA GLY A 13 1.64 -5.60 9.45
C GLY A 13 1.79 -4.42 10.39
N LYS A 14 1.64 -3.19 9.87
CA LYS A 14 1.70 -1.97 10.67
C LYS A 14 0.32 -1.45 11.04
N GLY A 15 -0.72 -2.15 10.63
CA GLY A 15 -2.09 -1.72 10.92
C GLY A 15 -2.53 -0.51 10.12
N LEU A 16 -1.96 -0.30 8.94
CA LEU A 16 -2.26 0.85 8.09
C LEU A 16 -3.30 0.50 7.04
N SER A 17 -4.17 1.46 6.71
CA SER A 17 -5.04 1.34 5.56
C SER A 17 -4.28 1.79 4.31
N GLN A 18 -4.87 1.55 3.13
CA GLN A 18 -4.26 2.05 1.88
C GLN A 18 -4.10 3.57 1.92
N GLU A 19 -5.10 4.24 2.47
CA GLU A 19 -5.07 5.69 2.59
C GLU A 19 -3.97 6.15 3.53
N ASP A 20 -3.79 5.44 4.64
CA ASP A 20 -2.73 5.77 5.58
C ASP A 20 -1.35 5.62 4.94
N LEU A 21 -1.14 4.54 4.20
CA LEU A 21 0.13 4.32 3.52
C LEU A 21 0.36 5.39 2.45
N ALA A 22 -0.69 5.71 1.69
CA ALA A 22 -0.58 6.74 0.66
C ALA A 22 -0.14 8.07 1.26
N ALA A 23 -0.71 8.44 2.40
CA ALA A 23 -0.35 9.68 3.08
C ALA A 23 1.12 9.66 3.50
N LYS A 24 1.61 8.52 4.00
CA LYS A 24 3.00 8.41 4.42
C LYS A 24 3.96 8.52 3.26
N LEU A 25 3.57 8.04 2.09
CA LEU A 25 4.42 8.06 0.90
C LEU A 25 4.18 9.31 0.05
N GLU A 26 3.23 10.15 0.44
CA GLU A 26 2.85 11.36 -0.30
C GLU A 26 2.42 11.04 -1.72
N VAL A 27 1.68 9.93 -1.86
CA VAL A 27 1.10 9.51 -3.15
C VAL A 27 -0.40 9.37 -2.98
N SER A 28 -1.12 9.18 -4.09
CA SER A 28 -2.56 9.00 -4.02
C SER A 28 -2.90 7.58 -3.56
N ARG A 29 -4.09 7.43 -2.93
CA ARG A 29 -4.57 6.11 -2.55
C ARG A 29 -4.72 5.20 -3.77
N GLN A 30 -5.06 5.79 -4.92
CA GLN A 30 -5.19 5.03 -6.15
C GLN A 30 -3.86 4.39 -6.55
N SER A 31 -2.75 5.08 -6.32
CA SER A 31 -1.43 4.52 -6.60
C SER A 31 -1.18 3.28 -5.75
N VAL A 32 -1.47 3.37 -4.45
CA VAL A 32 -1.28 2.23 -3.55
C VAL A 32 -2.17 1.06 -3.98
N SER A 33 -3.43 1.34 -4.28
CA SER A 33 -4.37 0.32 -4.72
C SER A 33 -3.87 -0.37 -6.00
N LYS A 34 -3.36 0.41 -6.93
CA LYS A 34 -2.85 -0.12 -8.19
C LYS A 34 -1.64 -1.04 -7.96
N TRP A 35 -0.76 -0.64 -7.05
CA TRP A 35 0.40 -1.47 -6.73
C TRP A 35 -0.01 -2.80 -6.12
N GLU A 36 -1.04 -2.80 -5.28
CA GLU A 36 -1.49 -4.00 -4.60
C GLU A 36 -2.26 -4.95 -5.51
N THR A 37 -2.88 -4.43 -6.55
CA THR A 37 -3.66 -5.25 -7.47
C THR A 37 -2.89 -5.63 -8.73
N GLY A 38 -1.76 -5.09 -8.91
CA GLY A 38 -0.96 -5.45 -10.04
C GLY A 38 -0.47 -4.37 -10.91
#